data_1d3917efaee4dd155f6e8bba87efb47a
#
_entry.id   1d3917efaee4dd155f6e8bba87efb47a
#
_cell.length_a   1.000
_cell.length_b   1.000
_cell.length_c   1.000
_cell.angle_alpha   90.00
_cell.angle_beta   90.00
_cell.angle_gamma   90.00
#
_symmetry.space_group_name_H-M   'P 1'
#
loop_
_entity.id
_entity.type
_entity.pdbx_description
1 polymer ?
#
loop_
_entity_poly.entity_id
_entity_poly.type
_entity_poly.pdbx_seq_one_letter_code
_entity_poly.pdbx_strand_id
1 'polypeptide(L)'
;IDAAAEAVSVGVNAPGDMMAMYGSTIFIILRTAQRVSDPRLWYAPWLFEGEHASMAGLATSGTLTHWFRDQFAKDLDPEEAFPLLALEAQESPPGAKGLLLLPYFSGERTPIHDANAKGSFFGLNLTHTRGDMYRALIEGIAYGTRHVTDTFSEIGHPPHRLLAVGGGTKNAVWLQATSDICGLRQEVRKNTVGASYGDAFLAALAIGRVKRTDIEHWNPIAADIRANADPRYDHNFQIFRDLYDATKAIMKRL
;
A
#
# COMPACT_ATOMS: atom_id res chain seq x y z
N ILE A 1 -6.36 -16.67 10.29
CA ILE A 1 -7.12 -15.55 9.68
C ILE A 1 -6.83 -15.52 8.18
N ASP A 2 -7.79 -15.13 7.39
CA ASP A 2 -7.74 -15.01 5.91
C ASP A 2 -6.53 -14.21 5.41
N ALA A 3 -6.26 -13.05 6.01
CA ALA A 3 -5.12 -12.22 5.64
C ALA A 3 -3.76 -12.92 5.82
N ALA A 4 -3.60 -13.78 6.81
CA ALA A 4 -2.36 -14.54 6.99
C ALA A 4 -2.26 -15.67 5.95
N ALA A 5 -3.36 -16.33 5.60
CA ALA A 5 -3.40 -17.30 4.51
C ALA A 5 -3.08 -16.63 3.17
N GLU A 6 -3.62 -15.43 2.92
CA GLU A 6 -3.29 -14.66 1.73
C GLU A 6 -1.82 -14.26 1.70
N ALA A 7 -1.24 -13.83 2.82
CA ALA A 7 0.18 -13.52 2.90
C ALA A 7 1.06 -14.74 2.59
N VAL A 8 0.68 -15.93 3.09
CA VAL A 8 1.37 -17.19 2.75
C VAL A 8 1.24 -17.48 1.25
N SER A 9 0.07 -17.25 0.64
CA SER A 9 -0.18 -17.54 -0.78
C SER A 9 0.79 -16.83 -1.72
N VAL A 10 1.32 -15.69 -1.29
CA VAL A 10 2.28 -14.90 -2.07
C VAL A 10 3.73 -15.00 -1.60
N GLY A 11 3.99 -15.82 -0.58
CA GLY A 11 5.34 -16.14 -0.15
C GLY A 11 5.88 -15.28 0.99
N VAL A 12 5.02 -14.75 1.87
CA VAL A 12 5.46 -14.14 3.13
C VAL A 12 5.92 -15.25 4.07
N ASN A 13 7.23 -15.44 4.20
CA ASN A 13 7.82 -16.55 4.95
C ASN A 13 8.79 -16.11 6.05
N ALA A 14 9.62 -15.11 5.78
CA ALA A 14 10.71 -14.70 6.65
C ALA A 14 10.44 -13.34 7.31
N PRO A 15 11.07 -13.02 8.46
CA PRO A 15 11.08 -11.68 8.99
C PRO A 15 11.59 -10.66 7.95
N GLY A 16 10.88 -9.55 7.80
CA GLY A 16 11.13 -8.54 6.77
C GLY A 16 10.31 -8.74 5.49
N ASP A 17 9.67 -9.89 5.29
CA ASP A 17 8.68 -10.05 4.22
C ASP A 17 7.39 -9.33 4.61
N MET A 18 6.92 -8.47 3.72
CA MET A 18 5.71 -7.68 3.91
C MET A 18 4.72 -7.92 2.76
N MET A 19 3.49 -8.28 3.09
CA MET A 19 2.40 -8.23 2.12
C MET A 19 1.67 -6.89 2.23
N ALA A 20 1.35 -6.27 1.10
CA ALA A 20 0.40 -5.17 1.01
C ALA A 20 -0.75 -5.53 0.08
N MET A 21 -1.97 -5.47 0.61
CA MET A 21 -3.20 -5.70 -0.13
C MET A 21 -3.72 -4.36 -0.67
N TYR A 22 -3.67 -4.19 -1.98
CA TYR A 22 -4.18 -3.05 -2.74
C TYR A 22 -5.69 -3.22 -2.99
N GLY A 23 -6.47 -3.10 -1.92
CA GLY A 23 -7.93 -3.23 -1.93
C GLY A 23 -8.63 -1.89 -1.80
N SER A 24 -9.88 -1.91 -1.35
CA SER A 24 -10.64 -0.69 -0.98
C SER A 24 -9.88 0.14 0.07
N THR A 25 -9.19 -0.55 0.96
CA THR A 25 -8.22 -0.04 1.93
C THR A 25 -6.85 -0.63 1.59
N ILE A 26 -5.75 -0.10 2.11
CA ILE A 26 -4.50 -0.86 2.18
C ILE A 26 -4.51 -1.67 3.48
N PHE A 27 -4.25 -2.96 3.38
CA PHE A 27 -3.94 -3.79 4.53
C PHE A 27 -2.52 -4.33 4.40
N ILE A 28 -1.74 -4.20 5.46
CA ILE A 28 -0.32 -4.59 5.51
C ILE A 28 -0.13 -5.63 6.59
N ILE A 29 0.62 -6.68 6.27
CA ILE A 29 1.12 -7.64 7.25
C ILE A 29 2.62 -7.85 7.03
N LEU A 30 3.41 -7.59 8.06
CA LEU A 30 4.86 -7.74 8.08
C LEU A 30 5.23 -8.91 9.00
N ARG A 31 6.01 -9.86 8.49
CA ARG A 31 6.67 -10.86 9.34
C ARG A 31 7.76 -10.17 10.16
N THR A 32 7.70 -10.35 11.48
CA THR A 32 8.66 -9.78 12.42
C THR A 32 9.44 -10.88 13.13
N ALA A 33 10.71 -10.61 13.47
CA ALA A 33 11.55 -11.56 14.19
C ALA A 33 11.09 -11.74 15.64
N GLN A 34 10.46 -10.72 16.21
CA GLN A 34 9.99 -10.68 17.58
C GLN A 34 8.60 -10.03 17.64
N ARG A 35 7.96 -10.17 18.80
CA ARG A 35 6.70 -9.48 19.06
C ARG A 35 6.88 -7.97 19.03
N VAL A 36 6.11 -7.30 18.19
CA VAL A 36 6.01 -5.85 18.16
C VAL A 36 5.04 -5.37 19.25
N SER A 37 5.44 -4.35 20.00
CA SER A 37 4.61 -3.68 20.99
C SER A 37 4.74 -2.16 20.81
N ASP A 38 4.11 -1.64 19.75
CA ASP A 38 4.05 -0.21 19.46
C ASP A 38 2.59 0.18 19.24
N PRO A 39 2.05 1.23 19.92
CA PRO A 39 0.64 1.60 19.85
C PRO A 39 0.22 2.09 18.45
N ARG A 40 1.17 2.44 17.59
CA ARG A 40 0.90 2.86 16.21
C ARG A 40 0.57 1.69 15.28
N LEU A 41 0.85 0.44 15.70
CA LEU A 41 0.75 -0.76 14.88
C LEU A 41 -0.09 -1.82 15.61
N TRP A 42 -0.56 -2.82 14.85
CA TRP A 42 -1.28 -3.94 15.42
C TRP A 42 -0.37 -5.17 15.49
N TYR A 43 -0.36 -5.82 16.64
CA TYR A 43 0.31 -7.11 16.79
C TYR A 43 -0.59 -8.26 16.32
N ALA A 44 0.01 -9.25 15.68
CA ALA A 44 -0.60 -10.56 15.44
C ALA A 44 0.41 -11.69 15.71
N PRO A 45 -0.01 -12.81 16.30
CA PRO A 45 0.77 -14.03 16.18
C PRO A 45 0.80 -14.45 14.72
N TRP A 46 1.91 -15.02 14.28
CA TRP A 46 1.94 -15.65 12.97
C TRP A 46 1.29 -17.04 13.01
N LEU A 47 1.22 -17.71 11.86
CA LEU A 47 0.54 -19.01 11.73
C LEU A 47 1.28 -20.17 12.41
N PHE A 48 2.55 -19.99 12.75
CA PHE A 48 3.37 -21.04 13.34
C PHE A 48 3.83 -20.63 14.75
N GLU A 49 3.97 -21.62 15.62
CA GLU A 49 4.32 -21.40 17.02
C GLU A 49 5.64 -20.64 17.17
N GLY A 50 5.64 -19.64 18.07
CA GLY A 50 6.80 -18.80 18.34
C GLY A 50 7.11 -17.75 17.24
N GLU A 51 6.31 -17.67 16.19
CA GLU A 51 6.48 -16.68 15.12
C GLU A 51 5.54 -15.50 15.28
N HIS A 52 5.96 -14.35 14.78
CA HIS A 52 5.29 -13.07 14.99
C HIS A 52 5.04 -12.34 13.68
N ALA A 53 4.00 -11.52 13.69
CA ALA A 53 3.71 -10.55 12.66
C ALA A 53 3.24 -9.23 13.28
N SER A 54 3.39 -8.16 12.54
CA SER A 54 2.74 -6.89 12.83
C SER A 54 1.89 -6.47 11.66
N MET A 55 0.79 -5.81 11.93
CA MET A 55 -0.17 -5.39 10.92
C MET A 55 -0.35 -3.88 10.95
N ALA A 56 -0.73 -3.35 9.81
CA ALA A 56 -1.08 -1.95 9.62
C ALA A 56 -2.13 -1.83 8.52
N GLY A 57 -2.71 -0.64 8.37
CA GLY A 57 -3.62 -0.40 7.26
C GLY A 57 -4.01 1.05 7.13
N LEU A 58 -4.22 1.47 5.89
CA LEU A 58 -4.77 2.78 5.55
C LEU A 58 -6.29 2.66 5.39
N ALA A 59 -7.01 3.68 5.83
CA ALA A 59 -8.46 3.70 5.83
C ALA A 59 -9.06 3.82 4.43
N THR A 60 -8.38 4.52 3.52
CA THR A 60 -8.81 4.71 2.13
C THR A 60 -7.68 4.46 1.15
N SER A 61 -8.00 3.77 0.06
CA SER A 61 -7.04 3.48 -1.01
C SER A 61 -7.80 3.23 -2.33
N GLY A 62 -8.17 2.00 -2.68
CA GLY A 62 -8.98 1.73 -3.85
C GLY A 62 -10.34 2.45 -3.83
N THR A 63 -10.97 2.62 -2.67
CA THR A 63 -12.18 3.46 -2.55
C THR A 63 -11.92 4.90 -2.99
N LEU A 64 -10.73 5.43 -2.75
CA LEU A 64 -10.36 6.77 -3.17
C LEU A 64 -10.19 6.86 -4.70
N THR A 65 -9.62 5.82 -5.34
CA THR A 65 -9.54 5.77 -6.80
C THR A 65 -10.92 5.68 -7.44
N HIS A 66 -11.86 4.92 -6.85
CA HIS A 66 -13.25 4.86 -7.29
C HIS A 66 -13.94 6.22 -7.13
N TRP A 67 -13.79 6.85 -5.96
CA TRP A 67 -14.34 8.20 -5.72
C TRP A 67 -13.82 9.21 -6.76
N PHE A 68 -12.52 9.16 -7.08
CA PHE A 68 -11.94 10.05 -8.08
C PHE A 68 -12.55 9.82 -9.47
N ARG A 69 -12.66 8.56 -9.91
CA ARG A 69 -13.34 8.21 -11.16
C ARG A 69 -14.75 8.78 -11.19
N ASP A 70 -15.53 8.54 -10.13
CA ASP A 70 -16.93 8.91 -10.06
C ASP A 70 -17.18 10.43 -10.00
N GLN A 71 -16.19 11.20 -9.52
CA GLN A 71 -16.32 12.65 -9.42
C GLN A 71 -15.63 13.41 -10.56
N PHE A 72 -14.48 12.93 -11.05
CA PHE A 72 -13.61 13.68 -11.97
C PHE A 72 -13.44 13.03 -13.35
N ALA A 73 -14.04 11.86 -13.59
CA ALA A 73 -13.90 11.15 -14.85
C ALA A 73 -15.26 10.66 -15.40
N LYS A 74 -16.32 11.44 -15.20
CA LYS A 74 -17.67 11.13 -15.68
C LYS A 74 -17.83 11.15 -17.21
N ASP A 75 -16.85 11.72 -17.88
CA ASP A 75 -16.72 11.78 -19.34
C ASP A 75 -16.15 10.48 -19.93
N LEU A 76 -15.57 9.60 -19.09
CA LEU A 76 -14.99 8.35 -19.53
C LEU A 76 -15.99 7.19 -19.40
N ASP A 77 -15.85 6.20 -20.31
CA ASP A 77 -16.58 4.94 -20.15
C ASP A 77 -16.17 4.25 -18.83
N PRO A 78 -17.13 3.81 -18.00
CA PRO A 78 -16.82 3.19 -16.70
C PRO A 78 -15.88 1.98 -16.75
N GLU A 79 -15.91 1.19 -17.84
CA GLU A 79 -15.06 0.00 -18.01
C GLU A 79 -13.63 0.38 -18.40
N GLU A 80 -13.45 1.51 -19.09
CA GLU A 80 -12.15 2.00 -19.57
C GLU A 80 -11.55 3.09 -18.66
N ALA A 81 -12.33 3.64 -17.73
CA ALA A 81 -11.94 4.80 -16.94
C ALA A 81 -10.63 4.57 -16.16
N PHE A 82 -10.43 3.44 -15.49
CA PHE A 82 -9.20 3.19 -14.74
C PHE A 82 -7.95 3.04 -15.61
N PRO A 83 -7.95 2.29 -16.73
CA PRO A 83 -6.85 2.29 -17.69
C PRO A 83 -6.50 3.70 -18.20
N LEU A 84 -7.51 4.48 -18.58
CA LEU A 84 -7.30 5.85 -19.10
C LEU A 84 -6.76 6.80 -18.05
N LEU A 85 -7.30 6.78 -16.83
CA LEU A 85 -6.76 7.55 -15.71
C LEU A 85 -5.31 7.17 -15.38
N ALA A 86 -4.96 5.88 -15.48
CA ALA A 86 -3.59 5.43 -15.30
C ALA A 86 -2.65 5.97 -16.39
N LEU A 87 -3.10 6.01 -17.65
CA LEU A 87 -2.35 6.61 -18.76
C LEU A 87 -2.16 8.11 -18.55
N GLU A 88 -3.21 8.85 -18.19
CA GLU A 88 -3.10 10.28 -17.89
C GLU A 88 -2.14 10.54 -16.71
N ALA A 89 -2.17 9.70 -15.67
CA ALA A 89 -1.25 9.82 -14.55
C ALA A 89 0.20 9.45 -14.94
N GLN A 90 0.39 8.58 -15.91
CA GLN A 90 1.73 8.23 -16.43
C GLN A 90 2.37 9.41 -17.18
N GLU A 91 1.59 10.24 -17.84
CA GLU A 91 2.07 11.46 -18.49
C GLU A 91 2.48 12.55 -17.47
N SER A 92 1.93 12.50 -16.26
CA SER A 92 2.32 13.39 -15.18
C SER A 92 3.70 12.99 -14.61
N PRO A 93 4.62 13.94 -14.39
CA PRO A 93 5.91 13.62 -13.83
C PRO A 93 5.79 13.13 -12.38
N PRO A 94 6.76 12.32 -11.88
CA PRO A 94 6.88 12.00 -10.47
C PRO A 94 6.80 13.24 -9.58
N GLY A 95 6.00 13.17 -8.50
CA GLY A 95 5.69 14.31 -7.63
C GLY A 95 4.56 15.19 -8.15
N ALA A 96 3.82 14.78 -9.20
CA ALA A 96 2.60 15.42 -9.70
C ALA A 96 2.70 16.94 -9.82
N LYS A 97 3.83 17.45 -10.31
CA LYS A 97 4.14 18.91 -10.42
C LYS A 97 4.04 19.67 -9.09
N GLY A 98 4.29 19.00 -7.95
CA GLY A 98 4.20 19.59 -6.62
C GLY A 98 2.81 19.52 -5.98
N LEU A 99 1.86 18.85 -6.63
CA LEU A 99 0.55 18.60 -6.04
C LEU A 99 0.63 17.42 -5.06
N LEU A 100 0.17 17.63 -3.84
CA LEU A 100 0.11 16.62 -2.81
C LEU A 100 -1.33 16.27 -2.44
N LEU A 101 -1.56 15.02 -2.02
CA LEU A 101 -2.85 14.61 -1.49
C LEU A 101 -2.67 13.92 -0.14
N LEU A 102 -3.42 14.36 0.87
CA LEU A 102 -3.65 13.57 2.09
C LEU A 102 -4.80 12.59 1.84
N PRO A 103 -4.57 11.26 1.92
CA PRO A 103 -5.58 10.27 1.53
C PRO A 103 -6.61 9.97 2.62
N TYR A 104 -6.82 10.87 3.59
CA TYR A 104 -7.57 10.63 4.82
C TYR A 104 -9.09 10.84 4.68
N PHE A 105 -9.68 10.40 3.56
CA PHE A 105 -11.08 10.64 3.22
C PHE A 105 -12.09 9.94 4.13
N SER A 106 -11.66 8.95 4.91
CA SER A 106 -12.49 8.27 5.93
C SER A 106 -11.78 8.24 7.30
N GLY A 107 -11.08 9.33 7.64
CA GLY A 107 -10.13 9.28 8.72
C GLY A 107 -8.90 8.47 8.36
N GLU A 108 -8.04 8.19 9.33
CA GLU A 108 -6.91 7.30 9.11
C GLU A 108 -6.66 6.37 10.29
N ARG A 109 -6.16 5.18 9.97
CA ARG A 109 -5.79 4.13 10.91
C ARG A 109 -4.32 4.29 11.31
N THR A 110 -3.50 3.34 10.96
CA THR A 110 -2.07 3.32 11.27
C THR A 110 -1.27 4.25 10.33
N PRO A 111 -0.26 4.92 10.83
CA PRO A 111 0.20 4.97 12.21
C PRO A 111 -0.42 6.10 13.05
N ILE A 112 -1.29 6.94 12.47
CA ILE A 112 -1.76 8.18 13.13
C ILE A 112 -3.02 8.02 13.98
N HIS A 113 -3.81 6.98 13.73
CA HIS A 113 -5.06 6.66 14.47
C HIS A 113 -5.98 7.88 14.69
N ASP A 114 -6.24 8.64 13.63
CA ASP A 114 -7.09 9.84 13.69
C ASP A 114 -8.36 9.68 12.84
N ALA A 115 -9.47 9.39 13.49
CA ALA A 115 -10.78 9.27 12.83
C ALA A 115 -11.30 10.61 12.28
N ASN A 116 -10.76 11.74 12.75
CA ASN A 116 -11.14 13.08 12.29
C ASN A 116 -10.26 13.61 11.15
N ALA A 117 -9.20 12.90 10.78
CA ALA A 117 -8.38 13.27 9.64
C ALA A 117 -9.23 13.39 8.38
N LYS A 118 -8.93 14.36 7.52
CA LYS A 118 -9.66 14.65 6.29
C LYS A 118 -8.73 14.60 5.09
N GLY A 119 -9.29 14.15 3.96
CA GLY A 119 -8.62 14.22 2.68
C GLY A 119 -8.46 15.66 2.20
N SER A 120 -7.33 15.96 1.56
CA SER A 120 -7.12 17.27 0.95
C SER A 120 -6.14 17.20 -0.21
N PHE A 121 -6.42 17.95 -1.29
CA PHE A 121 -5.43 18.31 -2.28
C PHE A 121 -4.75 19.61 -1.85
N PHE A 122 -3.42 19.64 -1.89
CA PHE A 122 -2.63 20.80 -1.51
C PHE A 122 -1.66 21.16 -2.63
N GLY A 123 -1.61 22.46 -3.01
CA GLY A 123 -0.71 22.96 -4.05
C GLY A 123 -1.37 23.05 -5.43
N LEU A 124 -2.71 22.92 -5.55
CA LEU A 124 -3.41 23.10 -6.83
C LEU A 124 -3.17 24.50 -7.42
N ASN A 125 -2.92 24.52 -8.72
CA ASN A 125 -2.87 25.74 -9.52
C ASN A 125 -3.46 25.49 -10.93
N LEU A 126 -3.53 26.50 -11.77
CA LEU A 126 -4.18 26.45 -13.08
C LEU A 126 -3.47 25.57 -14.12
N THR A 127 -2.29 25.04 -13.83
CA THR A 127 -1.53 24.18 -14.76
C THR A 127 -1.76 22.69 -14.52
N HIS A 128 -2.40 22.32 -13.39
CA HIS A 128 -2.68 20.94 -13.08
C HIS A 128 -3.83 20.39 -13.91
N THR A 129 -3.63 19.19 -14.42
CA THR A 129 -4.61 18.41 -15.18
C THR A 129 -5.25 17.33 -14.31
N ARG A 130 -6.27 16.65 -14.84
CA ARG A 130 -6.87 15.45 -14.21
C ARG A 130 -5.82 14.37 -13.97
N GLY A 131 -4.90 14.15 -14.92
CA GLY A 131 -3.80 13.21 -14.77
C GLY A 131 -2.85 13.56 -13.63
N ASP A 132 -2.53 14.85 -13.43
CA ASP A 132 -1.73 15.30 -12.29
C ASP A 132 -2.45 15.05 -10.96
N MET A 133 -3.77 15.29 -10.91
CA MET A 133 -4.58 15.04 -9.72
C MET A 133 -4.66 13.54 -9.40
N TYR A 134 -4.85 12.70 -10.41
CA TYR A 134 -4.88 11.24 -10.21
C TYR A 134 -3.50 10.70 -9.82
N ARG A 135 -2.43 11.26 -10.37
CA ARG A 135 -1.06 10.97 -9.95
C ARG A 135 -0.83 11.34 -8.49
N ALA A 136 -1.20 12.54 -8.08
CA ALA A 136 -1.10 12.98 -6.68
C ALA A 136 -1.91 12.11 -5.72
N LEU A 137 -3.07 11.60 -6.17
CA LEU A 137 -3.89 10.67 -5.38
C LEU A 137 -3.16 9.36 -5.15
N ILE A 138 -2.59 8.75 -6.19
CA ILE A 138 -1.83 7.51 -6.11
C ILE A 138 -0.58 7.69 -5.25
N GLU A 139 0.17 8.78 -5.43
CA GLU A 139 1.34 9.10 -4.64
C GLU A 139 0.99 9.39 -3.17
N GLY A 140 -0.15 10.04 -2.89
CA GLY A 140 -0.67 10.25 -1.53
C GLY A 140 -0.92 8.95 -0.78
N ILE A 141 -1.52 7.95 -1.44
CA ILE A 141 -1.68 6.61 -0.87
C ILE A 141 -0.31 5.96 -0.63
N ALA A 142 0.63 6.12 -1.56
CA ALA A 142 1.99 5.61 -1.41
C ALA A 142 2.76 6.29 -0.27
N TYR A 143 2.58 7.61 -0.05
CA TYR A 143 3.14 8.30 1.13
C TYR A 143 2.54 7.78 2.45
N GLY A 144 1.24 7.51 2.48
CA GLY A 144 0.62 6.82 3.62
C GLY A 144 1.26 5.45 3.88
N THR A 145 1.52 4.67 2.82
CA THR A 145 2.21 3.39 2.90
C THR A 145 3.64 3.57 3.41
N ARG A 146 4.38 4.57 2.91
CA ARG A 146 5.72 4.91 3.41
C ARG A 146 5.71 5.27 4.90
N HIS A 147 4.73 6.01 5.36
CA HIS A 147 4.61 6.34 6.78
C HIS A 147 4.50 5.08 7.65
N VAL A 148 3.79 4.05 7.17
CA VAL A 148 3.74 2.75 7.83
C VAL A 148 5.08 2.02 7.77
N THR A 149 5.74 1.95 6.61
CA THR A 149 7.03 1.25 6.46
C THR A 149 8.15 1.91 7.26
N ASP A 150 8.15 3.24 7.35
CA ASP A 150 9.08 3.98 8.19
C ASP A 150 8.81 3.70 9.67
N THR A 151 7.54 3.60 10.08
CA THR A 151 7.17 3.21 11.46
C THR A 151 7.70 1.82 11.81
N PHE A 152 7.61 0.84 10.91
CA PHE A 152 8.24 -0.47 11.11
C PHE A 152 9.76 -0.38 11.24
N SER A 153 10.39 0.46 10.44
CA SER A 153 11.86 0.66 10.46
C SER A 153 12.31 1.33 11.76
N GLU A 154 11.58 2.35 12.23
CA GLU A 154 11.83 3.06 13.50
C GLU A 154 11.84 2.13 14.71
N ILE A 155 11.01 1.09 14.70
CA ILE A 155 10.92 0.11 15.79
C ILE A 155 11.82 -1.12 15.59
N GLY A 156 12.74 -1.07 14.62
CA GLY A 156 13.75 -2.11 14.38
C GLY A 156 13.27 -3.30 13.56
N HIS A 157 12.15 -3.17 12.84
CA HIS A 157 11.61 -4.21 11.96
C HIS A 157 11.44 -3.71 10.51
N PRO A 158 12.52 -3.30 9.82
CA PRO A 158 12.41 -2.79 8.45
C PRO A 158 11.87 -3.88 7.50
N PRO A 159 10.90 -3.53 6.62
CA PRO A 159 10.54 -4.42 5.53
C PRO A 159 11.68 -4.50 4.52
N HIS A 160 11.91 -5.70 3.95
CA HIS A 160 12.97 -5.95 2.97
C HIS A 160 12.41 -6.12 1.56
N ARG A 161 11.20 -6.64 1.44
CA ARG A 161 10.46 -6.76 0.18
C ARG A 161 8.97 -6.62 0.42
N LEU A 162 8.26 -6.21 -0.60
CA LEU A 162 6.82 -6.06 -0.59
C LEU A 162 6.19 -7.04 -1.58
N LEU A 163 5.25 -7.83 -1.11
CA LEU A 163 4.46 -8.76 -1.89
C LEU A 163 3.08 -8.14 -2.10
N ALA A 164 2.82 -7.68 -3.33
CA ALA A 164 1.62 -6.93 -3.66
C ALA A 164 0.49 -7.86 -4.10
N VAL A 165 -0.70 -7.69 -3.50
CA VAL A 165 -1.92 -8.42 -3.84
C VAL A 165 -3.11 -7.47 -4.00
N GLY A 166 -4.22 -7.96 -4.54
CA GLY A 166 -5.46 -7.21 -4.67
C GLY A 166 -5.62 -6.50 -6.01
N GLY A 167 -6.80 -5.88 -6.19
CA GLY A 167 -7.21 -5.30 -7.47
C GLY A 167 -6.35 -4.13 -7.97
N GLY A 168 -5.79 -3.35 -7.05
CA GLY A 168 -4.93 -2.21 -7.36
C GLY A 168 -3.61 -2.59 -8.02
N THR A 169 -3.19 -3.86 -7.95
CA THR A 169 -1.97 -4.35 -8.64
C THR A 169 -2.07 -4.28 -10.16
N LYS A 170 -3.27 -4.08 -10.70
CA LYS A 170 -3.48 -3.85 -12.14
C LYS A 170 -3.05 -2.45 -12.59
N ASN A 171 -2.85 -1.52 -11.65
CA ASN A 171 -2.38 -0.17 -11.95
C ASN A 171 -0.85 -0.08 -11.80
N ALA A 172 -0.14 -0.13 -12.92
CA ALA A 172 1.32 -0.10 -12.96
C ALA A 172 1.90 1.21 -12.38
N VAL A 173 1.21 2.34 -12.57
CA VAL A 173 1.64 3.63 -12.00
C VAL A 173 1.59 3.60 -10.48
N TRP A 174 0.57 2.97 -9.90
CA TRP A 174 0.44 2.83 -8.46
C TRP A 174 1.53 1.92 -7.87
N LEU A 175 1.77 0.76 -8.49
CA LEU A 175 2.85 -0.14 -8.06
C LEU A 175 4.21 0.56 -8.11
N GLN A 176 4.51 1.24 -9.23
CA GLN A 176 5.79 1.93 -9.38
C GLN A 176 5.94 3.08 -8.37
N ALA A 177 4.91 3.94 -8.23
CA ALA A 177 4.94 5.03 -7.26
C ALA A 177 5.15 4.52 -5.82
N THR A 178 4.50 3.40 -5.45
CA THR A 178 4.71 2.83 -4.11
C THR A 178 6.14 2.29 -3.95
N SER A 179 6.70 1.60 -4.96
CA SER A 179 8.10 1.17 -4.92
C SER A 179 9.06 2.35 -4.77
N ASP A 180 8.89 3.38 -5.59
CA ASP A 180 9.77 4.54 -5.63
C ASP A 180 9.71 5.33 -4.31
N ILE A 181 8.51 5.56 -3.78
CA ILE A 181 8.27 6.33 -2.56
C ILE A 181 8.73 5.58 -1.31
N CYS A 182 8.47 4.27 -1.23
CA CYS A 182 8.87 3.45 -0.08
C CYS A 182 10.33 2.97 -0.16
N GLY A 183 10.99 3.08 -1.31
CA GLY A 183 12.32 2.53 -1.53
C GLY A 183 12.35 0.99 -1.49
N LEU A 184 11.22 0.32 -1.76
CA LEU A 184 11.06 -1.12 -1.63
C LEU A 184 10.82 -1.78 -3.00
N ARG A 185 11.49 -2.94 -3.19
CA ARG A 185 11.16 -3.83 -4.28
C ARG A 185 9.79 -4.46 -4.04
N GLN A 186 8.93 -4.47 -5.06
CA GLN A 186 7.65 -5.16 -5.04
C GLN A 186 7.63 -6.37 -5.97
N GLU A 187 7.02 -7.45 -5.51
CA GLU A 187 6.75 -8.63 -6.30
C GLU A 187 5.23 -8.84 -6.42
N VAL A 188 4.76 -9.06 -7.64
CA VAL A 188 3.40 -9.53 -7.92
C VAL A 188 3.48 -10.98 -8.33
N ARG A 189 2.72 -11.83 -7.66
CA ARG A 189 2.69 -13.28 -7.95
C ARG A 189 1.70 -13.59 -9.07
N LYS A 190 1.92 -14.73 -9.75
CA LYS A 190 1.07 -15.17 -10.87
C LYS A 190 -0.36 -15.46 -10.43
N ASN A 191 -0.51 -16.08 -9.25
CA ASN A 191 -1.82 -16.43 -8.70
C ASN A 191 -2.17 -15.47 -7.56
N THR A 192 -3.18 -14.64 -7.76
CA THR A 192 -3.70 -13.67 -6.78
C THR A 192 -5.14 -14.03 -6.39
N VAL A 193 -5.41 -15.32 -6.22
CA VAL A 193 -6.74 -15.86 -5.86
C VAL A 193 -7.11 -15.52 -4.43
N GLY A 194 -6.12 -15.12 -3.61
CA GLY A 194 -6.32 -14.72 -2.22
C GLY A 194 -6.15 -15.86 -1.22
N ALA A 195 -6.84 -15.76 -0.09
CA ALA A 195 -6.66 -16.63 1.06
C ALA A 195 -6.87 -18.13 0.73
N SER A 196 -7.82 -18.48 -0.14
CA SER A 196 -8.09 -19.86 -0.51
C SER A 196 -6.89 -20.59 -1.11
N TYR A 197 -6.04 -19.88 -1.86
CA TYR A 197 -4.80 -20.44 -2.39
C TYR A 197 -3.78 -20.72 -1.27
N GLY A 198 -3.69 -19.82 -0.30
CA GLY A 198 -2.88 -20.00 0.90
C GLY A 198 -3.37 -21.15 1.77
N ASP A 199 -4.70 -21.28 1.94
CA ASP A 199 -5.30 -22.38 2.69
C ASP A 199 -4.98 -23.74 2.04
N ALA A 200 -5.05 -23.84 0.72
CA ALA A 200 -4.67 -25.04 -0.01
C ALA A 200 -3.19 -25.39 0.21
N PHE A 201 -2.30 -24.39 0.17
CA PHE A 201 -0.88 -24.59 0.45
C PHE A 201 -0.64 -25.01 1.89
N LEU A 202 -1.29 -24.36 2.87
CA LEU A 202 -1.20 -24.71 4.29
C LEU A 202 -1.72 -26.13 4.58
N ALA A 203 -2.79 -26.56 3.92
CA ALA A 203 -3.28 -27.94 4.02
C ALA A 203 -2.24 -28.94 3.49
N ALA A 204 -1.63 -28.67 2.32
CA ALA A 204 -0.56 -29.51 1.77
C ALA A 204 0.67 -29.55 2.68
N LEU A 205 1.01 -28.41 3.31
CA LEU A 205 2.10 -28.32 4.29
C LEU A 205 1.80 -29.17 5.54
N ALA A 206 0.57 -29.10 6.07
CA ALA A 206 0.15 -29.83 7.26
C ALA A 206 0.23 -31.36 7.10
N ILE A 207 -0.03 -31.86 5.88
CA ILE A 207 0.08 -33.31 5.58
C ILE A 207 1.47 -33.70 5.04
N GLY A 208 2.46 -32.80 5.11
CA GLY A 208 3.86 -33.08 4.75
C GLY A 208 4.11 -33.24 3.24
N ARG A 209 3.21 -32.76 2.37
CA ARG A 209 3.38 -32.86 0.90
C ARG A 209 4.26 -31.77 0.32
N VAL A 210 4.43 -30.68 1.02
CA VAL A 210 5.28 -29.54 0.62
C VAL A 210 6.05 -28.99 1.83
N LYS A 211 7.10 -28.24 1.55
CA LYS A 211 7.83 -27.41 2.51
C LYS A 211 7.41 -25.95 2.36
N ARG A 212 7.66 -25.13 3.38
CA ARG A 212 7.32 -23.68 3.33
C ARG A 212 7.94 -22.97 2.12
N THR A 213 9.16 -23.33 1.75
CA THR A 213 9.89 -22.76 0.61
C THR A 213 9.26 -23.09 -0.75
N ASP A 214 8.45 -24.14 -0.82
CA ASP A 214 7.87 -24.59 -2.09
C ASP A 214 6.80 -23.62 -2.62
N ILE A 215 6.34 -22.67 -1.79
CA ILE A 215 5.41 -21.62 -2.24
C ILE A 215 5.97 -20.80 -3.40
N GLU A 216 7.28 -20.61 -3.46
CA GLU A 216 7.95 -19.91 -4.57
C GLU A 216 7.74 -20.61 -5.93
N HIS A 217 7.65 -21.96 -5.92
CA HIS A 217 7.34 -22.76 -7.10
C HIS A 217 5.83 -22.84 -7.37
N TRP A 218 5.02 -22.92 -6.32
CA TRP A 218 3.57 -22.94 -6.44
C TRP A 218 3.04 -21.64 -7.01
N ASN A 219 3.61 -20.53 -6.58
CA ASN A 219 3.17 -19.20 -6.99
C ASN A 219 4.38 -18.36 -7.46
N PRO A 220 4.86 -18.56 -8.68
CA PRO A 220 6.02 -17.85 -9.21
C PRO A 220 5.73 -16.35 -9.40
N ILE A 221 6.80 -15.56 -9.44
CA ILE A 221 6.75 -14.12 -9.70
C ILE A 221 6.23 -13.89 -11.13
N ALA A 222 5.24 -13.01 -11.27
CA ALA A 222 4.72 -12.52 -12.53
C ALA A 222 5.30 -11.14 -12.90
N ALA A 223 5.50 -10.27 -11.90
CA ALA A 223 6.13 -8.97 -12.09
C ALA A 223 7.05 -8.63 -10.90
N ASP A 224 8.17 -7.99 -11.22
CA ASP A 224 9.20 -7.52 -10.29
C ASP A 224 9.37 -6.02 -10.52
N ILE A 225 8.91 -5.21 -9.57
CA ILE A 225 8.94 -3.76 -9.64
C ILE A 225 10.05 -3.26 -8.72
N ARG A 226 11.06 -2.62 -9.29
CA ARG A 226 12.18 -2.04 -8.55
C ARG A 226 11.97 -0.56 -8.31
N ALA A 227 12.39 -0.10 -7.15
CA ALA A 227 12.36 1.31 -6.81
C ALA A 227 13.36 2.10 -7.68
N ASN A 228 12.91 3.23 -8.19
CA ASN A 228 13.77 4.24 -8.80
C ASN A 228 13.95 5.36 -7.77
N ALA A 229 15.19 5.62 -7.37
CA ALA A 229 15.46 6.69 -6.43
C ALA A 229 15.16 8.06 -7.06
N ASP A 230 14.30 8.84 -6.40
CA ASP A 230 14.00 10.20 -6.80
C ASP A 230 13.91 11.10 -5.54
N PRO A 231 14.82 12.06 -5.38
CA PRO A 231 14.88 12.89 -4.17
C PRO A 231 13.63 13.76 -3.96
N ARG A 232 12.82 13.96 -5.01
CA ARG A 232 11.54 14.68 -4.87
C ARG A 232 10.59 13.96 -3.94
N TYR A 233 10.61 12.62 -3.92
CA TYR A 233 9.74 11.84 -3.05
C TYR A 233 10.08 11.99 -1.57
N ASP A 234 11.36 12.12 -1.22
CA ASP A 234 11.76 12.38 0.17
C ASP A 234 11.31 13.78 0.63
N HIS A 235 11.51 14.78 -0.24
CA HIS A 235 11.06 16.14 0.02
C HIS A 235 9.53 16.21 0.16
N ASN A 236 8.80 15.61 -0.77
CA ASN A 236 7.33 15.61 -0.76
C ASN A 236 6.77 14.82 0.42
N PHE A 237 7.43 13.75 0.83
CA PHE A 237 7.02 12.98 2.02
C PHE A 237 7.14 13.80 3.30
N GLN A 238 8.18 14.62 3.44
CA GLN A 238 8.29 15.54 4.57
C GLN A 238 7.15 16.56 4.57
N ILE A 239 6.85 17.18 3.42
CA ILE A 239 5.72 18.10 3.29
C ILE A 239 4.38 17.39 3.58
N PHE A 240 4.21 16.15 3.13
CA PHE A 240 3.02 15.34 3.41
C PHE A 240 2.78 15.18 4.92
N ARG A 241 3.82 14.91 5.70
CA ARG A 241 3.74 14.81 7.17
C ARG A 241 3.45 16.15 7.80
N ASP A 242 4.19 17.18 7.40
CA ASP A 242 4.02 18.55 7.92
C ASP A 242 2.62 19.10 7.62
N LEU A 243 2.07 18.80 6.45
CA LEU A 243 0.72 19.20 6.05
C LEU A 243 -0.35 18.60 6.99
N TYR A 244 -0.25 17.30 7.31
CA TYR A 244 -1.15 16.71 8.28
C TYR A 244 -1.00 17.37 9.65
N ASP A 245 0.21 17.54 10.14
CA ASP A 245 0.47 18.16 11.45
C ASP A 245 -0.04 19.61 11.54
N ALA A 246 0.10 20.38 10.47
CA ALA A 246 -0.39 21.75 10.39
C ALA A 246 -1.93 21.83 10.30
N THR A 247 -2.59 20.83 9.72
CA THR A 247 -4.03 20.88 9.41
C THR A 247 -4.90 20.05 10.34
N LYS A 248 -4.36 19.08 11.09
CA LYS A 248 -5.14 18.17 11.95
C LYS A 248 -6.05 18.87 12.96
N ALA A 249 -5.65 20.03 13.50
CA ALA A 249 -6.47 20.82 14.41
C ALA A 249 -7.66 21.48 13.70
N ILE A 250 -7.51 21.82 12.42
CA ILE A 250 -8.56 22.40 11.58
C ILE A 250 -9.52 21.28 11.15
N MET A 251 -9.01 20.13 10.77
CA MET A 251 -9.80 18.95 10.36
C MET A 251 -10.80 18.52 11.43
N LYS A 252 -10.43 18.62 12.72
CA LYS A 252 -11.34 18.31 13.86
C LYS A 252 -12.53 19.26 14.01
N ARG A 253 -12.51 20.38 13.31
CA ARG A 253 -13.58 21.39 13.36
C ARG A 253 -14.57 21.25 12.22
N LEU A 254 -14.29 20.36 11.26
CA LEU A 254 -15.15 19.98 10.13
C LEU A 254 -16.04 18.79 10.46
#